data_84d1ad74db5a238ed39cb29df007024f
#
_entry.id   84d1ad74db5a238ed39cb29df007024f
#
_cell.length_a   1.000
_cell.length_b   1.000
_cell.length_c   1.000
_cell.angle_alpha   90.00
_cell.angle_beta   90.00
_cell.angle_gamma   90.00
#
_symmetry.space_group_name_H-M   'P 1'
#
loop_
_entity.id
_entity.type
_entity.pdbx_description
1 polymer ?
#
loop_
_entity_poly.entity_id
_entity_poly.type
_entity_poly.pdbx_seq_one_letter_code
_entity_poly.pdbx_strand_id
1 'polypeptide(L)'
;METVFDLKTELPFDENLFDHMKNTAKGLLGGAEKSQYTQAIVLISSKENEYGAVIGNAISKDKAEEEAFLKRLKDACDTEVWYLLCMWEDGNIDLPSIDFRKMLCEASAKNTETQIFVMTQNGTALKKLGSTMK
;
A
#
# COMPACT_ATOMS: atom_id res chain seq x y z
N MET A 1 0.66 -12.16 -27.60
CA MET A 1 0.86 -12.36 -26.28
C MET A 1 1.19 -11.09 -25.46
N GLU A 2 0.29 -10.80 -24.68
CA GLU A 2 0.38 -9.59 -23.89
C GLU A 2 1.40 -9.69 -22.77
N THR A 3 1.86 -10.89 -22.47
CA THR A 3 2.78 -11.06 -21.37
C THR A 3 4.06 -10.27 -21.53
N VAL A 4 4.57 -10.12 -22.75
CA VAL A 4 5.76 -9.30 -22.99
C VAL A 4 5.49 -7.85 -22.60
N PHE A 5 4.30 -7.36 -22.93
CA PHE A 5 3.91 -6.01 -22.57
C PHE A 5 3.77 -5.88 -21.03
N ASP A 6 3.14 -6.87 -20.41
CA ASP A 6 2.93 -6.83 -18.97
C ASP A 6 4.24 -6.86 -18.20
N LEU A 7 5.24 -7.56 -18.70
CA LEU A 7 6.54 -7.63 -18.04
C LEU A 7 7.22 -6.26 -17.93
N LYS A 8 6.81 -5.29 -18.74
CA LYS A 8 7.35 -3.93 -18.64
C LYS A 8 6.80 -3.16 -17.46
N THR A 9 5.61 -3.55 -16.95
CA THR A 9 4.95 -2.84 -15.85
C THR A 9 4.95 -3.64 -14.57
N GLU A 10 5.09 -4.96 -14.65
CA GLU A 10 5.11 -5.81 -13.47
C GLU A 10 6.54 -6.07 -13.03
N LEU A 11 6.74 -6.05 -11.74
CA LEU A 11 8.03 -6.29 -11.11
C LEU A 11 8.09 -7.73 -10.61
N PRO A 12 9.30 -8.29 -10.40
CA PRO A 12 9.40 -9.64 -9.84
C PRO A 12 8.63 -9.74 -8.54
N PHE A 13 7.81 -10.79 -8.42
CA PHE A 13 6.97 -10.98 -7.25
C PHE A 13 7.75 -11.70 -6.15
N ASP A 14 7.80 -11.08 -4.98
CA ASP A 14 8.42 -11.68 -3.80
C ASP A 14 7.32 -12.25 -2.90
N GLU A 15 7.14 -13.56 -2.96
CA GLU A 15 6.08 -14.25 -2.24
C GLU A 15 6.27 -14.19 -0.73
N ASN A 16 7.50 -14.28 -0.26
CA ASN A 16 7.79 -14.20 1.18
C ASN A 16 7.48 -12.82 1.73
N LEU A 17 7.84 -11.78 0.99
CA LEU A 17 7.52 -10.41 1.38
C LEU A 17 6.02 -10.19 1.37
N PHE A 18 5.33 -10.69 0.34
CA PHE A 18 3.89 -10.57 0.25
C PHE A 18 3.21 -11.22 1.46
N ASP A 19 3.61 -12.45 1.79
CA ASP A 19 3.03 -13.17 2.92
C ASP A 19 3.27 -12.42 4.24
N HIS A 20 4.47 -11.88 4.42
CA HIS A 20 4.79 -11.12 5.63
C HIS A 20 3.89 -9.89 5.76
N MET A 21 3.80 -9.09 4.71
CA MET A 21 3.01 -7.86 4.74
C MET A 21 1.52 -8.15 4.88
N LYS A 22 1.05 -9.22 4.23
CA LYS A 22 -0.34 -9.65 4.35
C LYS A 22 -0.66 -10.07 5.78
N ASN A 23 0.24 -10.80 6.43
CA ASN A 23 0.04 -11.21 7.81
C ASN A 23 0.03 -10.02 8.76
N THR A 24 0.89 -9.04 8.52
CA THR A 24 0.88 -7.79 9.29
C THR A 24 -0.46 -7.08 9.14
N ALA A 25 -0.97 -6.99 7.92
CA ALA A 25 -2.27 -6.35 7.66
C ALA A 25 -3.40 -7.09 8.37
N LYS A 26 -3.40 -8.42 8.32
CA LYS A 26 -4.41 -9.22 9.03
C LYS A 26 -4.36 -8.98 10.53
N GLY A 27 -3.16 -8.87 11.09
CA GLY A 27 -3.00 -8.59 12.51
C GLY A 27 -3.57 -7.25 12.90
N LEU A 28 -3.34 -6.23 12.07
CA LEU A 28 -3.90 -4.90 12.30
C LEU A 28 -5.43 -4.93 12.25
N LEU A 29 -5.99 -5.59 11.26
CA LEU A 29 -7.45 -5.69 11.11
C LEU A 29 -8.07 -6.48 12.25
N GLY A 30 -7.37 -7.51 12.76
CA GLY A 30 -7.88 -8.32 13.86
C GLY A 30 -8.05 -7.56 15.16
N GLY A 31 -7.28 -6.48 15.36
CA GLY A 31 -7.35 -5.68 16.58
C GLY A 31 -8.20 -4.43 16.47
N ALA A 32 -8.92 -4.25 15.37
CA ALA A 32 -9.67 -3.02 15.11
C ALA A 32 -11.16 -3.31 14.91
N GLU A 33 -11.99 -2.30 15.18
CA GLU A 33 -13.38 -2.33 14.76
C GLU A 33 -13.41 -2.23 13.24
N LYS A 34 -14.17 -3.10 12.60
CA LYS A 34 -14.18 -3.22 11.16
C LYS A 34 -15.55 -2.93 10.58
N SER A 35 -15.55 -2.27 9.43
CA SER A 35 -16.71 -2.14 8.57
C SER A 35 -16.28 -2.54 7.16
N GLN A 36 -17.22 -2.60 6.24
CA GLN A 36 -16.94 -2.97 4.86
C GLN A 36 -15.96 -2.02 4.16
N TYR A 37 -15.71 -0.83 4.75
CA TYR A 37 -14.81 0.17 4.18
C TYR A 37 -13.50 0.32 4.96
N THR A 38 -13.25 -0.58 5.90
CA THR A 38 -12.01 -0.55 6.68
C THR A 38 -10.87 -1.17 5.88
N GLN A 39 -9.74 -0.49 5.86
CA GLN A 39 -8.52 -0.98 5.22
C GLN A 39 -7.38 -1.00 6.21
N ALA A 40 -6.47 -1.96 6.04
CA ALA A 40 -5.15 -1.90 6.66
C ALA A 40 -4.15 -1.52 5.57
N ILE A 41 -3.26 -0.59 5.89
CA ILE A 41 -2.17 -0.19 5.01
C ILE A 41 -0.87 -0.56 5.70
N VAL A 42 -0.02 -1.31 5.00
CA VAL A 42 1.30 -1.71 5.48
C VAL A 42 2.33 -1.24 4.48
N LEU A 43 3.40 -0.63 4.97
CA LEU A 43 4.48 -0.22 4.08
C LEU A 43 5.84 -0.49 4.73
N ILE A 44 6.84 -0.63 3.87
CA ILE A 44 8.23 -0.80 4.29
C ILE A 44 9.03 0.32 3.61
N SER A 45 9.75 1.08 4.43
CA SER A 45 10.53 2.22 3.95
C SER A 45 11.88 1.79 3.38
N SER A 46 12.57 2.73 2.76
CA SER A 46 13.92 2.52 2.25
C SER A 46 14.92 2.22 3.35
N LYS A 47 14.59 2.56 4.58
CA LYS A 47 15.42 2.26 5.76
C LYS A 47 15.04 0.91 6.39
N GLU A 48 14.17 0.15 5.71
CA GLU A 48 13.70 -1.16 6.11
C GLU A 48 12.86 -1.15 7.40
N ASN A 49 12.22 -0.02 7.68
CA ASN A 49 11.26 0.09 8.77
C ASN A 49 9.86 -0.21 8.26
N GLU A 50 9.12 -0.99 9.02
CA GLU A 50 7.74 -1.34 8.67
C GLU A 50 6.77 -0.45 9.44
N TYR A 51 5.78 0.07 8.74
CA TYR A 51 4.72 0.89 9.32
C TYR A 51 3.38 0.33 8.91
N GLY A 52 2.43 0.39 9.83
CA GLY A 52 1.07 -0.05 9.54
C GLY A 52 0.04 0.87 10.16
N ALA A 53 -1.13 0.93 9.54
CA ALA A 53 -2.24 1.71 10.03
C ALA A 53 -3.56 1.08 9.60
N VAL A 54 -4.60 1.31 10.39
CA VAL A 54 -5.97 0.95 10.02
C VAL A 54 -6.71 2.23 9.66
N ILE A 55 -7.30 2.23 8.48
CA ILE A 55 -8.14 3.34 8.02
C ILE A 55 -9.58 2.88 8.17
N GLY A 56 -10.31 3.49 9.11
CA GLY A 56 -11.65 3.05 9.48
C GLY A 56 -12.66 3.16 8.35
N ASN A 57 -12.58 4.22 7.57
CA ASN A 57 -13.44 4.42 6.40
C ASN A 57 -12.61 4.96 5.24
N ALA A 58 -12.13 4.05 4.41
CA ALA A 58 -11.20 4.39 3.34
C ALA A 58 -11.87 5.13 2.17
N ILE A 59 -13.20 5.11 2.09
CA ILE A 59 -13.92 5.84 1.03
C ILE A 59 -14.37 7.22 1.48
N SER A 60 -14.14 7.58 2.74
CA SER A 60 -14.51 8.89 3.24
C SER A 60 -13.70 9.99 2.56
N LYS A 61 -14.31 11.16 2.42
CA LYS A 61 -13.58 12.35 1.96
C LYS A 61 -12.67 12.90 3.05
N ASP A 62 -12.93 12.57 4.31
CA ASP A 62 -12.07 12.93 5.42
C ASP A 62 -10.86 11.99 5.41
N LYS A 63 -9.68 12.55 5.19
CA LYS A 63 -8.43 11.79 5.09
C LYS A 63 -7.55 11.95 6.32
N ALA A 64 -8.13 12.32 7.45
CA ALA A 64 -7.36 12.59 8.67
C ALA A 64 -6.53 11.39 9.11
N GLU A 65 -7.07 10.16 9.00
CA GLU A 65 -6.33 8.96 9.39
C GLU A 65 -5.14 8.70 8.47
N GLU A 66 -5.34 8.91 7.16
CA GLU A 66 -4.28 8.72 6.18
C GLU A 66 -3.22 9.81 6.34
N GLU A 67 -3.63 11.04 6.61
CA GLU A 67 -2.71 12.14 6.89
C GLU A 67 -1.90 11.88 8.16
N ALA A 68 -2.54 11.34 9.19
CA ALA A 68 -1.86 10.99 10.43
C ALA A 68 -0.82 9.91 10.22
N PHE A 69 -1.14 8.92 9.37
CA PHE A 69 -0.21 7.87 9.02
C PHE A 69 1.02 8.45 8.32
N LEU A 70 0.79 9.30 7.34
CA LEU A 70 1.90 9.93 6.62
C LEU A 70 2.73 10.81 7.55
N LYS A 71 2.10 11.49 8.52
CA LYS A 71 2.81 12.29 9.48
C LYS A 71 3.80 11.46 10.31
N ARG A 72 3.43 10.23 10.64
CA ARG A 72 4.36 9.33 11.34
C ARG A 72 5.64 9.11 10.54
N LEU A 73 5.52 8.95 9.23
CA LEU A 73 6.68 8.79 8.36
C LEU A 73 7.52 10.06 8.30
N LYS A 74 6.85 11.21 8.21
CA LYS A 74 7.55 12.50 8.16
C LYS A 74 8.28 12.78 9.47
N ASP A 75 7.64 12.50 10.59
CA ASP A 75 8.25 12.72 11.91
C ASP A 75 9.46 11.80 12.11
N ALA A 76 9.45 10.63 11.50
CA ALA A 76 10.56 9.68 11.56
C ALA A 76 11.63 9.97 10.49
N CYS A 77 11.43 10.97 9.64
CA CYS A 77 12.31 11.26 8.50
C CYS A 77 12.48 10.03 7.61
N ASP A 78 11.39 9.32 7.34
CA ASP A 78 11.39 8.02 6.70
C ASP A 78 10.30 7.96 5.62
N THR A 79 10.31 8.92 4.70
CA THR A 79 9.23 9.11 3.73
C THR A 79 9.45 8.40 2.40
N GLU A 80 10.62 7.81 2.18
CA GLU A 80 10.87 7.04 0.97
C GLU A 80 10.40 5.61 1.20
N VAL A 81 9.40 5.18 0.44
CA VAL A 81 8.72 3.90 0.64
C VAL A 81 9.11 2.93 -0.46
N TRP A 82 9.54 1.73 -0.08
CA TRP A 82 9.91 0.70 -1.04
C TRP A 82 8.76 -0.22 -1.39
N TYR A 83 7.97 -0.61 -0.40
CA TYR A 83 6.87 -1.58 -0.60
C TYR A 83 5.61 -1.10 0.07
N LEU A 84 4.46 -1.38 -0.55
CA LEU A 84 3.16 -0.96 -0.05
C LEU A 84 2.15 -2.06 -0.30
N LEU A 85 1.36 -2.38 0.73
CA LEU A 85 0.26 -3.34 0.62
C LEU A 85 -0.95 -2.78 1.33
N CYS A 86 -2.11 -2.86 0.69
CA CYS A 86 -3.37 -2.43 1.28
C CYS A 86 -4.37 -3.57 1.21
N MET A 87 -5.08 -3.80 2.29
CA MET A 87 -6.01 -4.91 2.41
C MET A 87 -7.33 -4.42 2.99
N TRP A 88 -8.44 -4.78 2.33
CA TRP A 88 -9.77 -4.57 2.87
C TRP A 88 -10.04 -5.51 4.04
N GLU A 89 -11.07 -5.17 4.82
CA GLU A 89 -11.43 -5.95 6.02
C GLU A 89 -11.76 -7.41 5.71
N ASP A 90 -12.19 -7.71 4.48
CA ASP A 90 -12.50 -9.08 4.06
C ASP A 90 -11.28 -9.87 3.59
N GLY A 91 -10.09 -9.26 3.64
CA GLY A 91 -8.85 -9.90 3.25
C GLY A 91 -8.45 -9.67 1.80
N ASN A 92 -9.25 -8.97 1.01
CA ASN A 92 -8.91 -8.69 -0.38
C ASN A 92 -7.86 -7.59 -0.48
N ILE A 93 -6.88 -7.81 -1.33
CA ILE A 93 -5.84 -6.83 -1.62
C ILE A 93 -6.37 -5.82 -2.62
N ASP A 94 -6.11 -4.55 -2.38
CA ASP A 94 -6.55 -3.48 -3.27
C ASP A 94 -5.60 -2.29 -3.12
N LEU A 95 -5.87 -1.23 -3.87
CA LEU A 95 -5.11 0.01 -3.76
C LEU A 95 -5.64 0.84 -2.59
N PRO A 96 -4.76 1.55 -1.87
CA PRO A 96 -5.25 2.60 -0.97
C PRO A 96 -5.85 3.74 -1.80
N SER A 97 -6.51 4.68 -1.14
CA SER A 97 -7.17 5.77 -1.85
C SER A 97 -6.18 6.52 -2.76
N ILE A 98 -6.71 7.12 -3.83
CA ILE A 98 -5.89 7.93 -4.72
C ILE A 98 -5.27 9.10 -3.96
N ASP A 99 -5.98 9.64 -2.97
CA ASP A 99 -5.46 10.75 -2.16
C ASP A 99 -4.23 10.32 -1.37
N PHE A 100 -4.26 9.13 -0.76
CA PHE A 100 -3.11 8.62 -0.03
C PHE A 100 -1.92 8.39 -0.95
N ARG A 101 -2.19 7.81 -2.13
CA ARG A 101 -1.13 7.59 -3.13
C ARG A 101 -0.48 8.89 -3.57
N LYS A 102 -1.30 9.94 -3.76
CA LYS A 102 -0.78 11.27 -4.09
C LYS A 102 0.05 11.84 -2.95
N MET A 103 -0.42 11.69 -1.71
CA MET A 103 0.33 12.16 -0.54
C MET A 103 1.72 11.52 -0.45
N LEU A 104 1.81 10.22 -0.74
CA LEU A 104 3.11 9.54 -0.73
C LEU A 104 4.05 10.11 -1.78
N CYS A 105 3.55 10.36 -2.99
CA CYS A 105 4.38 10.91 -4.06
C CYS A 105 4.78 12.36 -3.77
N GLU A 106 3.96 13.10 -3.06
CA GLU A 106 4.28 14.46 -2.63
C GLU A 106 5.31 14.46 -1.51
N ALA A 107 5.26 13.46 -0.64
CA ALA A 107 6.22 13.35 0.46
C ALA A 107 7.62 13.03 -0.03
N SER A 108 7.74 12.27 -1.10
CA SER A 108 9.02 11.98 -1.76
C SER A 108 8.76 11.64 -3.22
N ALA A 109 9.45 12.35 -4.12
CA ALA A 109 9.32 12.09 -5.55
C ALA A 109 9.72 10.65 -5.89
N LYS A 110 10.61 10.03 -5.10
CA LYS A 110 11.02 8.65 -5.32
C LYS A 110 9.88 7.65 -5.11
N ASN A 111 8.80 8.05 -4.45
CA ASN A 111 7.68 7.16 -4.18
C ASN A 111 6.86 6.83 -5.41
N THR A 112 7.11 7.45 -6.56
CA THR A 112 6.55 6.97 -7.82
C THR A 112 7.10 5.58 -8.17
N GLU A 113 8.25 5.22 -7.61
CA GLU A 113 8.90 3.92 -7.81
C GLU A 113 8.54 2.90 -6.74
N THR A 114 7.76 3.28 -5.71
CA THR A 114 7.30 2.36 -4.67
C THR A 114 6.63 1.15 -5.33
N GLN A 115 6.98 -0.05 -4.87
CA GLN A 115 6.38 -1.28 -5.39
C GLN A 115 5.13 -1.59 -4.58
N ILE A 116 3.98 -1.59 -5.26
CA ILE A 116 2.70 -1.83 -4.61
C ILE A 116 2.12 -3.16 -5.07
N PHE A 117 1.60 -3.94 -4.12
CA PHE A 117 0.90 -5.18 -4.43
C PHE A 117 -0.48 -4.87 -4.96
N VAL A 118 -0.82 -5.46 -6.09
CA VAL A 118 -2.12 -5.26 -6.75
C VAL A 118 -2.69 -6.59 -7.18
N MET A 119 -4.02 -6.66 -7.30
CA MET A 119 -4.69 -7.84 -7.84
C MET A 119 -4.82 -7.69 -9.35
N THR A 120 -4.51 -8.76 -10.06
CA THR A 120 -4.68 -8.84 -11.52
C THR A 120 -5.50 -10.07 -11.84
N GLN A 121 -5.83 -10.26 -13.12
CA GLN A 121 -6.51 -11.47 -13.56
C GLN A 121 -5.72 -12.74 -13.26
N ASN A 122 -4.41 -12.61 -13.17
CA ASN A 122 -3.51 -13.74 -12.94
C ASN A 122 -3.07 -13.86 -11.48
N GLY A 123 -3.72 -13.14 -10.58
CA GLY A 123 -3.39 -13.15 -9.16
C GLY A 123 -2.71 -11.86 -8.72
N THR A 124 -1.99 -11.92 -7.63
CA THR A 124 -1.31 -10.75 -7.07
C THR A 124 -0.02 -10.48 -7.84
N ALA A 125 0.26 -9.21 -8.09
CA ALA A 125 1.46 -8.75 -8.78
C ALA A 125 2.01 -7.51 -8.09
N LEU A 126 3.25 -7.15 -8.42
CA LEU A 126 3.86 -5.90 -7.99
C LEU A 126 3.89 -4.93 -9.16
N LYS A 127 3.53 -3.68 -8.89
CA LYS A 127 3.62 -2.60 -9.87
C LYS A 127 4.23 -1.38 -9.20
N LYS A 128 4.68 -0.43 -9.99
CA LYS A 128 5.14 0.85 -9.45
C LYS A 128 3.95 1.71 -9.09
N LEU A 129 4.04 2.39 -7.95
CA LEU A 129 2.96 3.25 -7.47
C LEU A 129 2.58 4.30 -8.53
N GLY A 130 3.57 4.89 -9.19
CA GLY A 130 3.30 5.88 -10.23
C GLY A 130 2.42 5.36 -11.36
N SER A 131 2.51 4.07 -11.69
CA SER A 131 1.69 3.49 -12.75
C SER A 131 0.21 3.36 -12.35
N THR A 132 -0.10 3.44 -11.07
CA THR A 132 -1.48 3.34 -10.58
C THR A 132 -2.19 4.69 -10.55
N MET A 133 -1.49 5.76 -10.92
CA MET A 133 -2.00 7.13 -10.75
C MET A 133 -2.43 7.78 -12.05
N LYS A 134 -2.52 6.99 -13.10
CA LYS A 134 -2.94 7.48 -14.41
C LYS A 134 -4.44 7.37 -14.59
#